data_6b8d22c735ff9ce52d7b5e69797b1b54
#
_entry.id   6b8d22c735ff9ce52d7b5e69797b1b54
#
_cell.length_a   1.000
_cell.length_b   1.000
_cell.length_c   1.000
_cell.angle_alpha   90.00
_cell.angle_beta   90.00
_cell.angle_gamma   90.00
#
_symmetry.space_group_name_H-M   'P 1'
#
loop_
_entity.id
_entity.type
_entity.pdbx_description
1 polymer ?
#
loop_
_entity_poly.entity_id
_entity_poly.type
_entity_poly.pdbx_seq_one_letter_code
_entity_poly.pdbx_strand_id
1 'polypeptide(L)'
;MSTERLAIIGTGIAGLGCAHFLQSRFDLTLFEQADYPGGHTNTIAVPEGSGHAAFDTGFMVYNEVTYPHLTRLFRELGVRVKPTQMSFSVQHRPSGIEFSGSSVNHLFAQRRNLLRPRFWRMLAQVNRFNTEAVAALTDPAFAAMTVADYVRARCYGDDFLRLYLVPMSGAVWSTPPELMLEFPAVTLLRFFHNHGFLGLHTQHPWLTVDGGAKHYVDKLLAPLRAQNRVRLNAQVTAVRRTADAVTVTTADGRTEHFDRVILAAHADQSLALLTDADATERRLLGAFRYQPNLATVHTDASVMPRTRLAWASWNYRVERDATGREVPSTIYWMNSLQGVSDRVNYFVSINGAEQIAPDKILRRIEYHHPLFNLAATQAQTELPSLNTRPANRVFFAGSYFKNGFHEDAFASALDCSRAVSGERIWE
;
A
#
# COMPACT_ATOMS: atom_id res chain seq x y z
N MET A 1 -14.43 -16.64 -35.22
CA MET A 1 -13.08 -16.21 -34.87
C MET A 1 -12.78 -16.81 -33.48
N SER A 2 -11.64 -17.43 -33.29
CA SER A 2 -11.25 -17.90 -31.94
C SER A 2 -11.08 -16.70 -31.01
N THR A 3 -11.53 -16.83 -29.77
CA THR A 3 -11.33 -15.78 -28.74
C THR A 3 -9.84 -15.63 -28.47
N GLU A 4 -9.32 -14.40 -28.50
CA GLU A 4 -7.89 -14.14 -28.18
C GLU A 4 -7.54 -14.64 -26.76
N ARG A 5 -6.38 -15.28 -26.64
CA ARG A 5 -5.84 -15.78 -25.36
C ARG A 5 -5.05 -14.66 -24.66
N LEU A 6 -5.41 -14.36 -23.43
CA LEU A 6 -4.77 -13.33 -22.62
C LEU A 6 -4.24 -13.93 -21.30
N ALA A 7 -2.92 -13.81 -21.08
CA ALA A 7 -2.35 -14.13 -19.77
C ALA A 7 -2.30 -12.88 -18.87
N ILE A 8 -2.63 -13.06 -17.59
CA ILE A 8 -2.46 -12.04 -16.55
C ILE A 8 -1.51 -12.62 -15.50
N ILE A 9 -0.38 -11.95 -15.25
CA ILE A 9 0.65 -12.39 -14.33
C ILE A 9 0.57 -11.56 -13.05
N GLY A 10 0.18 -12.21 -11.95
CA GLY A 10 -0.13 -11.64 -10.66
C GLY A 10 -1.63 -11.51 -10.42
N THR A 11 -2.07 -11.93 -9.21
CA THR A 11 -3.47 -11.87 -8.75
C THR A 11 -3.70 -10.85 -7.65
N GLY A 12 -2.83 -9.84 -7.51
CA GLY A 12 -3.14 -8.63 -6.75
C GLY A 12 -4.31 -7.86 -7.35
N ILE A 13 -4.77 -6.81 -6.70
CA ILE A 13 -5.95 -6.04 -7.17
C ILE A 13 -5.79 -5.51 -8.60
N ALA A 14 -4.57 -5.24 -9.06
CA ALA A 14 -4.32 -4.84 -10.45
C ALA A 14 -4.66 -5.99 -11.42
N GLY A 15 -4.15 -7.20 -11.18
CA GLY A 15 -4.44 -8.35 -12.03
C GLY A 15 -5.89 -8.80 -11.95
N LEU A 16 -6.48 -8.81 -10.75
CA LEU A 16 -7.89 -9.12 -10.55
C LEU A 16 -8.81 -8.09 -11.20
N GLY A 17 -8.44 -6.80 -11.16
CA GLY A 17 -9.16 -5.73 -11.86
C GLY A 17 -9.13 -5.92 -13.38
N CYS A 18 -7.95 -6.20 -13.95
CA CYS A 18 -7.84 -6.53 -15.37
C CYS A 18 -8.70 -7.74 -15.74
N ALA A 19 -8.65 -8.80 -14.94
CA ALA A 19 -9.47 -9.99 -15.16
C ALA A 19 -10.96 -9.69 -15.10
N HIS A 20 -11.40 -8.89 -14.12
CA HIS A 20 -12.79 -8.46 -14.00
C HIS A 20 -13.31 -7.77 -15.24
N PHE A 21 -12.54 -6.86 -15.81
CA PHE A 21 -12.94 -6.09 -16.99
C PHE A 21 -12.83 -6.86 -18.31
N LEU A 22 -11.94 -7.85 -18.40
CA LEU A 22 -11.60 -8.50 -19.66
C LEU A 22 -12.16 -9.92 -19.82
N GLN A 23 -12.68 -10.55 -18.74
CA GLN A 23 -13.08 -11.96 -18.73
C GLN A 23 -14.19 -12.35 -19.73
N SER A 24 -15.01 -11.42 -20.17
CA SER A 24 -16.08 -11.66 -21.14
C SER A 24 -15.61 -11.58 -22.59
N ARG A 25 -14.38 -11.14 -22.83
CA ARG A 25 -13.84 -10.82 -24.17
C ARG A 25 -12.65 -11.67 -24.58
N PHE A 26 -11.89 -12.12 -23.59
CA PHE A 26 -10.67 -12.88 -23.79
C PHE A 26 -10.76 -14.25 -23.11
N ASP A 27 -10.07 -15.21 -23.67
CA ASP A 27 -9.79 -16.46 -22.98
C ASP A 27 -8.62 -16.23 -22.00
N LEU A 28 -8.99 -16.01 -20.73
CA LEU A 28 -8.04 -15.59 -19.70
C LEU A 28 -7.33 -16.78 -19.05
N THR A 29 -6.06 -16.58 -18.74
CA THR A 29 -5.31 -17.40 -17.78
C THR A 29 -4.59 -16.48 -16.78
N LEU A 30 -4.88 -16.65 -15.50
CA LEU A 30 -4.24 -15.92 -14.40
C LEU A 30 -3.15 -16.80 -13.79
N PHE A 31 -1.96 -16.25 -13.63
CA PHE A 31 -0.81 -16.89 -12.98
C PHE A 31 -0.51 -16.20 -11.66
N GLU A 32 -0.41 -16.99 -10.58
CA GLU A 32 -0.02 -16.53 -9.24
C GLU A 32 1.08 -17.44 -8.70
N GLN A 33 2.18 -16.83 -8.22
CA GLN A 33 3.29 -17.59 -7.65
C GLN A 33 3.00 -18.15 -6.26
N ALA A 34 2.15 -17.45 -5.48
CA ALA A 34 1.77 -17.86 -4.14
C ALA A 34 0.70 -18.97 -4.16
N ASP A 35 0.51 -19.60 -3.01
CA ASP A 35 -0.57 -20.56 -2.76
C ASP A 35 -1.93 -19.90 -2.48
N TYR A 36 -1.96 -18.56 -2.43
CA TYR A 36 -3.16 -17.76 -2.24
C TYR A 36 -3.22 -16.58 -3.23
N PRO A 37 -4.43 -16.20 -3.69
CA PRO A 37 -4.62 -15.04 -4.55
C PRO A 37 -4.87 -13.78 -3.73
N GLY A 38 -4.67 -12.59 -4.34
CA GLY A 38 -5.00 -11.31 -3.73
C GLY A 38 -3.79 -10.41 -3.45
N GLY A 39 -2.58 -10.96 -3.44
CA GLY A 39 -1.37 -10.20 -3.16
C GLY A 39 -1.42 -9.53 -1.77
N HIS A 40 -1.38 -8.19 -1.72
CA HIS A 40 -1.53 -7.42 -0.48
C HIS A 40 -2.94 -7.45 0.12
N THR A 41 -3.95 -7.98 -0.58
CA THR A 41 -5.24 -8.34 0.00
C THR A 41 -5.15 -9.71 0.62
N ASN A 42 -4.68 -9.75 1.85
CA ASN A 42 -4.41 -10.99 2.56
C ASN A 42 -5.09 -10.96 3.93
N THR A 43 -6.27 -11.55 4.00
CA THR A 43 -7.02 -11.76 5.24
C THR A 43 -6.58 -13.08 5.84
N ILE A 44 -6.12 -13.05 7.07
CA ILE A 44 -5.82 -14.25 7.85
C ILE A 44 -6.94 -14.54 8.85
N ALA A 45 -7.12 -15.80 9.17
CA ALA A 45 -8.01 -16.24 10.24
C ALA A 45 -7.19 -16.98 11.31
N VAL A 46 -7.35 -16.57 12.56
CA VAL A 46 -6.70 -17.21 13.71
C VAL A 46 -7.76 -17.81 14.62
N PRO A 47 -7.54 -19.03 15.17
CA PRO A 47 -8.50 -19.64 16.08
C PRO A 47 -8.72 -18.77 17.33
N GLU A 48 -9.99 -18.57 17.72
CA GLU A 48 -10.37 -17.87 18.94
C GLU A 48 -11.59 -18.54 19.58
N GLY A 49 -11.40 -19.20 20.70
CA GLY A 49 -12.46 -19.98 21.35
C GLY A 49 -13.02 -21.07 20.43
N SER A 50 -14.32 -21.05 20.17
CA SER A 50 -15.00 -21.96 19.23
C SER A 50 -15.08 -21.43 17.80
N GLY A 51 -14.54 -20.22 17.53
CA GLY A 51 -14.58 -19.54 16.24
C GLY A 51 -13.21 -19.10 15.76
N HIS A 52 -13.19 -18.04 14.97
CA HIS A 52 -11.98 -17.44 14.42
C HIS A 52 -12.08 -15.92 14.47
N ALA A 53 -10.97 -15.25 14.75
CA ALA A 53 -10.79 -13.85 14.48
C ALA A 53 -10.17 -13.71 13.07
N ALA A 54 -10.81 -12.92 12.19
CA ALA A 54 -10.33 -12.69 10.83
C ALA A 54 -10.00 -11.22 10.64
N PHE A 55 -8.82 -10.93 10.07
CA PHE A 55 -8.36 -9.56 9.82
C PHE A 55 -7.30 -9.48 8.72
N ASP A 56 -7.17 -8.30 8.14
CA ASP A 56 -6.27 -8.05 7.03
C ASP A 56 -4.85 -7.73 7.50
N THR A 57 -3.86 -8.12 6.69
CA THR A 57 -2.44 -7.91 6.99
C THR A 57 -1.75 -6.96 6.02
N GLY A 58 -2.41 -6.58 4.92
CA GLY A 58 -1.92 -5.63 3.93
C GLY A 58 -2.94 -4.51 3.65
N PHE A 59 -3.88 -4.71 2.73
CA PHE A 59 -4.95 -3.75 2.51
C PHE A 59 -6.02 -3.86 3.60
N MET A 60 -6.18 -2.83 4.42
CA MET A 60 -7.03 -2.87 5.62
C MET A 60 -8.20 -1.88 5.59
N VAL A 61 -8.01 -0.71 4.99
CA VAL A 61 -8.96 0.42 5.05
C VAL A 61 -9.00 1.21 3.77
N TYR A 62 -10.11 1.89 3.52
CA TYR A 62 -10.30 2.82 2.41
C TYR A 62 -11.30 3.91 2.79
N ASN A 63 -11.48 4.91 1.94
CA ASN A 63 -12.55 5.90 2.04
C ASN A 63 -13.16 6.16 0.66
N GLU A 64 -14.40 6.61 0.60
CA GLU A 64 -15.11 6.76 -0.67
C GLU A 64 -14.62 7.93 -1.52
N VAL A 65 -13.91 8.90 -0.92
CA VAL A 65 -13.46 10.13 -1.61
C VAL A 65 -12.19 9.87 -2.40
N THR A 66 -11.19 9.24 -1.78
CA THR A 66 -9.89 8.98 -2.42
C THR A 66 -9.77 7.60 -3.04
N TYR A 67 -10.82 6.75 -2.93
CA TYR A 67 -10.93 5.41 -3.52
C TYR A 67 -12.20 5.26 -4.39
N PRO A 68 -12.43 6.14 -5.38
CA PRO A 68 -13.70 6.15 -6.13
C PRO A 68 -13.92 4.89 -6.97
N HIS A 69 -12.88 4.36 -7.62
CA HIS A 69 -13.01 3.15 -8.44
C HIS A 69 -13.23 1.91 -7.58
N LEU A 70 -12.50 1.78 -6.47
CA LEU A 70 -12.68 0.69 -5.53
C LEU A 70 -14.07 0.74 -4.87
N THR A 71 -14.54 1.92 -4.54
CA THR A 71 -15.91 2.14 -4.02
C THR A 71 -16.96 1.67 -5.02
N ARG A 72 -16.80 2.01 -6.29
CA ARG A 72 -17.69 1.53 -7.36
C ARG A 72 -17.64 0.01 -7.48
N LEU A 73 -16.46 -0.58 -7.54
CA LEU A 73 -16.27 -2.03 -7.57
C LEU A 73 -16.98 -2.72 -6.41
N PHE A 74 -16.79 -2.22 -5.18
CA PHE A 74 -17.40 -2.82 -3.99
C PHE A 74 -18.93 -2.76 -4.03
N ARG A 75 -19.50 -1.67 -4.53
CA ARG A 75 -20.95 -1.55 -4.74
C ARG A 75 -21.46 -2.54 -5.78
N GLU A 76 -20.80 -2.65 -6.93
CA GLU A 76 -21.16 -3.60 -8.00
C GLU A 76 -21.07 -5.06 -7.55
N LEU A 77 -20.06 -5.39 -6.74
CA LEU A 77 -19.89 -6.74 -6.19
C LEU A 77 -20.76 -7.00 -4.95
N GLY A 78 -21.46 -6.01 -4.41
CA GLY A 78 -22.19 -6.15 -3.14
C GLY A 78 -21.27 -6.55 -1.97
N VAL A 79 -20.11 -5.92 -1.86
CA VAL A 79 -19.17 -6.12 -0.75
C VAL A 79 -19.69 -5.40 0.49
N ARG A 80 -19.81 -6.12 1.60
CA ARG A 80 -20.20 -5.51 2.88
C ARG A 80 -19.03 -4.76 3.49
N VAL A 81 -19.26 -3.52 3.90
CA VAL A 81 -18.28 -2.66 4.54
C VAL A 81 -18.84 -2.06 5.81
N LYS A 82 -17.94 -1.66 6.72
CA LYS A 82 -18.32 -1.01 7.99
C LYS A 82 -17.40 0.18 8.27
N PRO A 83 -17.87 1.17 9.05
CA PRO A 83 -17.04 2.27 9.52
C PRO A 83 -15.85 1.78 10.35
N THR A 84 -14.73 2.49 10.25
CA THR A 84 -13.53 2.27 11.06
C THR A 84 -12.93 3.58 11.54
N GLN A 85 -12.08 3.48 12.55
CA GLN A 85 -11.33 4.63 13.07
C GLN A 85 -9.88 4.58 12.61
N MET A 86 -9.46 5.62 11.89
CA MET A 86 -8.07 5.82 11.47
C MET A 86 -7.38 6.78 12.44
N SER A 87 -7.20 6.33 13.67
CA SER A 87 -6.43 7.07 14.67
C SER A 87 -4.96 6.75 14.57
N PHE A 88 -4.11 7.75 14.85
CA PHE A 88 -2.66 7.64 14.75
C PHE A 88 -1.99 8.05 16.07
N SER A 89 -0.95 7.31 16.47
CA SER A 89 -0.12 7.63 17.62
C SER A 89 1.36 7.52 17.33
N VAL A 90 2.15 8.23 18.13
CA VAL A 90 3.61 8.18 18.12
C VAL A 90 4.10 7.75 19.49
N GLN A 91 4.95 6.72 19.49
CA GLN A 91 5.72 6.26 20.65
C GLN A 91 7.22 6.41 20.33
N HIS A 92 7.83 7.49 20.76
CA HIS A 92 9.26 7.72 20.58
C HIS A 92 10.00 7.37 21.87
N ARG A 93 10.46 6.12 21.96
CA ARG A 93 11.11 5.56 23.17
C ARG A 93 12.36 6.33 23.57
N PRO A 94 13.26 6.75 22.62
CA PRO A 94 14.46 7.48 22.97
C PRO A 94 14.20 8.80 23.72
N SER A 95 13.11 9.51 23.41
CA SER A 95 12.72 10.75 24.13
C SER A 95 11.70 10.51 25.24
N GLY A 96 11.11 9.33 25.31
CA GLY A 96 10.03 8.97 26.22
C GLY A 96 8.71 9.70 25.93
N ILE A 97 8.49 10.17 24.71
CA ILE A 97 7.28 10.87 24.28
C ILE A 97 6.30 9.88 23.67
N GLU A 98 5.06 9.93 24.16
CA GLU A 98 3.91 9.18 23.64
C GLU A 98 2.69 10.09 23.54
N PHE A 99 2.01 10.09 22.40
CA PHE A 99 0.77 10.84 22.18
C PHE A 99 -0.01 10.27 20.99
N SER A 100 -1.30 10.61 20.93
CA SER A 100 -2.13 10.34 19.75
C SER A 100 -2.81 11.62 19.27
N GLY A 101 -3.00 11.75 17.97
CA GLY A 101 -3.66 12.89 17.33
C GLY A 101 -5.19 12.87 17.40
N SER A 102 -5.81 11.88 18.03
CA SER A 102 -7.27 11.66 17.97
C SER A 102 -8.11 12.76 18.65
N SER A 103 -7.57 13.44 19.65
CA SER A 103 -8.18 14.60 20.32
C SER A 103 -7.15 15.32 21.19
N VAL A 104 -7.50 16.50 21.70
CA VAL A 104 -6.65 17.26 22.65
C VAL A 104 -6.32 16.40 23.89
N ASN A 105 -7.28 15.61 24.40
CA ASN A 105 -7.05 14.71 25.53
C ASN A 105 -6.01 13.61 25.19
N HIS A 106 -6.06 13.03 24.01
CA HIS A 106 -5.13 12.01 23.53
C HIS A 106 -3.77 12.62 23.17
N LEU A 107 -3.75 13.85 22.65
CA LEU A 107 -2.52 14.59 22.35
C LEU A 107 -1.69 14.81 23.64
N PHE A 108 -2.36 15.08 24.74
CA PHE A 108 -1.75 15.19 26.07
C PHE A 108 -1.96 13.92 26.91
N ALA A 109 -1.98 12.73 26.28
CA ALA A 109 -2.07 11.45 26.98
C ALA A 109 -1.03 11.34 28.11
N GLN A 110 0.20 11.77 27.84
CA GLN A 110 1.19 12.03 28.87
C GLN A 110 1.04 13.46 29.38
N ARG A 111 0.39 13.66 30.51
CA ARG A 111 0.11 15.01 31.09
C ARG A 111 1.38 15.87 31.27
N ARG A 112 2.53 15.25 31.50
CA ARG A 112 3.84 15.95 31.56
C ARG A 112 4.18 16.74 30.30
N ASN A 113 3.60 16.39 29.12
CA ASN A 113 3.82 17.09 27.88
C ASN A 113 3.21 18.50 27.87
N LEU A 114 2.23 18.78 28.73
CA LEU A 114 1.70 20.13 28.98
C LEU A 114 2.78 21.10 29.47
N LEU A 115 3.76 20.59 30.24
CA LEU A 115 4.85 21.36 30.82
C LEU A 115 6.13 21.38 29.96
N ARG A 116 6.10 20.80 28.76
CA ARG A 116 7.27 20.67 27.88
C ARG A 116 7.24 21.73 26.75
N PRO A 117 8.06 22.80 26.78
CA PRO A 117 8.09 23.81 25.71
C PRO A 117 8.40 23.26 24.34
N ARG A 118 9.24 22.19 24.26
CA ARG A 118 9.58 21.49 23.01
C ARG A 118 8.34 20.90 22.37
N PHE A 119 7.44 20.31 23.15
CA PHE A 119 6.20 19.69 22.65
C PHE A 119 5.26 20.75 22.06
N TRP A 120 5.09 21.88 22.75
CA TRP A 120 4.30 23.02 22.24
C TRP A 120 4.89 23.63 20.96
N ARG A 121 6.22 23.72 20.88
CA ARG A 121 6.91 24.19 19.67
C ARG A 121 6.66 23.26 18.50
N MET A 122 6.73 21.94 18.71
CA MET A 122 6.37 20.93 17.69
C MET A 122 4.92 21.13 17.23
N LEU A 123 3.96 21.26 18.14
CA LEU A 123 2.55 21.48 17.79
C LEU A 123 2.32 22.77 16.99
N ALA A 124 3.00 23.84 17.35
CA ALA A 124 2.94 25.09 16.59
C ALA A 124 3.48 24.91 15.16
N GLN A 125 4.54 24.10 14.99
CA GLN A 125 5.07 23.79 13.67
C GLN A 125 4.14 22.85 12.87
N VAL A 126 3.45 21.90 13.50
CA VAL A 126 2.39 21.10 12.86
C VAL A 126 1.29 22.01 12.33
N ASN A 127 0.81 22.94 13.14
CA ASN A 127 -0.23 23.88 12.71
C ASN A 127 0.23 24.77 11.55
N ARG A 128 1.46 25.28 11.62
CA ARG A 128 2.07 26.03 10.54
C ARG A 128 2.18 25.21 9.25
N PHE A 129 2.65 23.96 9.35
CA PHE A 129 2.75 23.03 8.24
C PHE A 129 1.40 22.80 7.57
N ASN A 130 0.35 22.54 8.33
CA ASN A 130 -0.99 22.31 7.81
C ASN A 130 -1.49 23.49 6.95
N THR A 131 -1.13 24.71 7.31
CA THR A 131 -1.48 25.92 6.54
C THR A 131 -0.59 26.09 5.32
N GLU A 132 0.72 25.95 5.48
CA GLU A 132 1.72 26.23 4.44
C GLU A 132 1.77 25.14 3.36
N ALA A 133 1.47 23.90 3.71
CA ALA A 133 1.53 22.74 2.79
C ALA A 133 0.60 22.90 1.58
N VAL A 134 -0.58 23.47 1.76
CA VAL A 134 -1.55 23.69 0.66
C VAL A 134 -1.01 24.70 -0.34
N ALA A 135 -0.43 25.81 0.13
CA ALA A 135 0.18 26.83 -0.74
C ALA A 135 1.40 26.26 -1.52
N ALA A 136 2.17 25.38 -0.89
CA ALA A 136 3.32 24.74 -1.51
C ALA A 136 2.98 23.82 -2.69
N LEU A 137 1.73 23.34 -2.80
CA LEU A 137 1.29 22.44 -3.90
C LEU A 137 1.33 23.15 -5.28
N THR A 138 1.18 24.45 -5.31
CA THR A 138 1.11 25.25 -6.54
C THR A 138 2.37 26.11 -6.76
N ASP A 139 3.30 26.11 -5.83
CA ASP A 139 4.52 26.89 -5.93
C ASP A 139 5.61 26.10 -6.67
N PRO A 140 6.05 26.56 -7.86
CA PRO A 140 7.08 25.87 -8.65
C PRO A 140 8.41 25.68 -7.91
N ALA A 141 8.71 26.53 -6.91
CA ALA A 141 9.94 26.42 -6.12
C ALA A 141 10.07 25.07 -5.39
N PHE A 142 8.95 24.40 -5.07
CA PHE A 142 8.95 23.12 -4.37
C PHE A 142 8.82 21.91 -5.28
N ALA A 143 8.60 22.07 -6.58
CA ALA A 143 8.27 21.00 -7.51
C ALA A 143 9.33 19.88 -7.58
N ALA A 144 10.61 20.23 -7.46
CA ALA A 144 11.75 19.31 -7.51
C ALA A 144 12.41 19.06 -6.13
N MET A 145 11.77 19.51 -5.05
CA MET A 145 12.34 19.34 -3.69
C MET A 145 12.00 17.97 -3.11
N THR A 146 12.96 17.43 -2.38
CA THR A 146 12.73 16.31 -1.46
C THR A 146 12.06 16.80 -0.17
N VAL A 147 11.55 15.88 0.64
CA VAL A 147 11.02 16.19 1.98
C VAL A 147 12.11 16.89 2.83
N ALA A 148 13.37 16.41 2.76
CA ALA A 148 14.48 17.03 3.46
C ALA A 148 14.71 18.48 3.03
N ASP A 149 14.66 18.76 1.73
CA ASP A 149 14.84 20.12 1.18
C ASP A 149 13.71 21.05 1.59
N TYR A 150 12.47 20.56 1.52
CA TYR A 150 11.27 21.30 1.94
C TYR A 150 11.33 21.67 3.44
N VAL A 151 11.64 20.71 4.30
CA VAL A 151 11.78 20.92 5.75
C VAL A 151 12.85 21.98 6.05
N ARG A 152 13.98 21.91 5.34
CA ARG A 152 15.08 22.88 5.49
C ARG A 152 14.69 24.27 4.99
N ALA A 153 14.10 24.36 3.79
CA ALA A 153 13.67 25.63 3.19
C ALA A 153 12.61 26.36 4.04
N ARG A 154 11.75 25.58 4.71
CA ARG A 154 10.70 26.13 5.60
C ARG A 154 11.13 26.24 7.06
N CYS A 155 12.40 25.94 7.40
CA CYS A 155 12.94 26.00 8.75
C CYS A 155 12.10 25.26 9.79
N TYR A 156 11.65 24.03 9.49
CA TYR A 156 11.03 23.15 10.48
C TYR A 156 12.10 22.51 11.35
N GLY A 157 11.81 22.35 12.65
CA GLY A 157 12.75 21.80 13.61
C GLY A 157 12.72 20.26 13.69
N ASP A 158 13.75 19.71 14.34
CA ASP A 158 13.92 18.26 14.47
C ASP A 158 12.74 17.56 15.15
N ASP A 159 12.13 18.18 16.18
CA ASP A 159 10.99 17.56 16.87
C ASP A 159 9.76 17.44 15.96
N PHE A 160 9.52 18.42 15.08
CA PHE A 160 8.48 18.32 14.06
C PHE A 160 8.76 17.18 13.09
N LEU A 161 10.00 17.07 12.63
CA LEU A 161 10.40 16.04 11.69
C LEU A 161 10.29 14.65 12.32
N ARG A 162 10.89 14.45 13.51
CA ARG A 162 11.02 13.14 14.15
C ARG A 162 9.77 12.65 14.89
N LEU A 163 8.90 13.55 15.34
CA LEU A 163 7.70 13.19 16.12
C LEU A 163 6.41 13.34 15.33
N TYR A 164 6.43 13.96 14.14
CA TYR A 164 5.22 14.14 13.36
C TYR A 164 5.41 13.75 11.88
N LEU A 165 6.24 14.46 11.11
CA LEU A 165 6.27 14.31 9.65
C LEU A 165 6.77 12.92 9.22
N VAL A 166 7.93 12.49 9.71
CA VAL A 166 8.49 11.17 9.39
C VAL A 166 7.63 10.04 9.95
N PRO A 167 7.15 10.06 11.21
CA PRO A 167 6.21 9.06 11.70
C PRO A 167 4.96 8.91 10.86
N MET A 168 4.30 10.00 10.50
CA MET A 168 3.07 9.96 9.71
C MET A 168 3.34 9.43 8.30
N SER A 169 4.32 10.00 7.59
CA SER A 169 4.64 9.58 6.24
C SER A 169 5.25 8.17 6.17
N GLY A 170 6.17 7.86 7.08
CA GLY A 170 6.79 6.53 7.16
C GLY A 170 5.78 5.41 7.47
N ALA A 171 4.77 5.68 8.30
CA ALA A 171 3.69 4.73 8.54
C ALA A 171 2.82 4.50 7.30
N VAL A 172 2.54 5.56 6.52
CA VAL A 172 1.69 5.50 5.32
C VAL A 172 2.32 4.66 4.21
N TRP A 173 3.63 4.84 3.95
CA TRP A 173 4.34 4.12 2.87
C TRP A 173 5.21 2.95 3.36
N SER A 174 5.22 2.65 4.67
CA SER A 174 6.12 1.65 5.27
C SER A 174 7.60 1.87 4.88
N THR A 175 7.99 3.13 4.77
CA THR A 175 9.29 3.57 4.26
C THR A 175 10.21 3.98 5.43
N PRO A 176 11.48 3.53 5.45
CA PRO A 176 12.45 3.96 6.45
C PRO A 176 12.65 5.48 6.49
N PRO A 177 12.97 6.07 7.66
CA PRO A 177 13.11 7.52 7.82
C PRO A 177 14.07 8.17 6.83
N GLU A 178 15.19 7.54 6.55
CA GLU A 178 16.22 8.05 5.65
C GLU A 178 15.69 8.19 4.22
N LEU A 179 15.00 7.14 3.74
CA LEU A 179 14.39 7.13 2.40
C LEU A 179 13.15 8.04 2.33
N MET A 180 12.44 8.23 3.46
CA MET A 180 11.33 9.17 3.54
C MET A 180 11.78 10.62 3.35
N LEU A 181 12.99 10.94 3.76
CA LEU A 181 13.59 12.27 3.54
C LEU A 181 13.92 12.53 2.07
N GLU A 182 14.18 11.51 1.26
CA GLU A 182 14.41 11.59 -0.19
C GLU A 182 13.10 11.62 -1.00
N PHE A 183 11.96 11.40 -0.34
CA PHE A 183 10.65 11.37 -0.97
C PHE A 183 10.31 12.75 -1.59
N PRO A 184 9.65 12.82 -2.77
CA PRO A 184 9.25 14.09 -3.38
C PRO A 184 8.26 14.86 -2.48
N ALA A 185 8.64 16.08 -2.09
CA ALA A 185 7.84 16.89 -1.15
C ALA A 185 6.41 17.12 -1.65
N VAL A 186 6.24 17.56 -2.91
CA VAL A 186 4.93 17.86 -3.48
C VAL A 186 4.02 16.62 -3.52
N THR A 187 4.58 15.44 -3.77
CA THR A 187 3.82 14.17 -3.73
C THR A 187 3.29 13.89 -2.32
N LEU A 188 4.14 14.04 -1.30
CA LEU A 188 3.74 13.88 0.10
C LEU A 188 2.65 14.89 0.49
N LEU A 189 2.87 16.18 0.20
CA LEU A 189 1.93 17.25 0.55
C LEU A 189 0.58 17.05 -0.14
N ARG A 190 0.58 16.66 -1.42
CA ARG A 190 -0.64 16.36 -2.18
C ARG A 190 -1.40 15.18 -1.61
N PHE A 191 -0.68 14.14 -1.24
CA PHE A 191 -1.29 12.98 -0.57
C PHE A 191 -1.94 13.38 0.75
N PHE A 192 -1.23 14.15 1.61
CA PHE A 192 -1.79 14.63 2.88
C PHE A 192 -3.01 15.52 2.66
N HIS A 193 -2.96 16.40 1.66
CA HIS A 193 -4.10 17.26 1.31
C HIS A 193 -5.31 16.42 0.88
N ASN A 194 -5.14 15.51 -0.07
CA ASN A 194 -6.22 14.70 -0.64
C ASN A 194 -6.87 13.79 0.42
N HIS A 195 -6.10 13.29 1.39
CA HIS A 195 -6.60 12.41 2.46
C HIS A 195 -7.07 13.17 3.71
N GLY A 196 -7.05 14.51 3.67
CA GLY A 196 -7.50 15.33 4.78
C GLY A 196 -6.57 15.29 6.00
N PHE A 197 -5.27 15.03 5.82
CA PHE A 197 -4.30 14.98 6.92
C PHE A 197 -3.74 16.35 7.31
N LEU A 198 -4.09 17.41 6.58
CA LEU A 198 -3.65 18.78 6.84
C LEU A 198 -4.64 19.57 7.71
N GLY A 199 -5.33 18.91 8.64
CA GLY A 199 -6.25 19.57 9.56
C GLY A 199 -6.84 18.63 10.61
N LEU A 200 -7.44 19.19 11.66
CA LEU A 200 -7.98 18.42 12.78
C LEU A 200 -9.32 17.73 12.48
N HIS A 201 -10.08 18.25 11.52
CA HIS A 201 -11.44 17.78 11.19
C HIS A 201 -11.65 17.58 9.70
N THR A 202 -10.57 17.43 8.94
CA THR A 202 -10.58 17.34 7.48
C THR A 202 -10.51 15.90 6.97
N GLN A 203 -10.32 14.92 7.84
CA GLN A 203 -10.23 13.50 7.47
C GLN A 203 -11.59 13.00 6.96
N HIS A 204 -11.52 12.23 5.87
CA HIS A 204 -12.69 11.54 5.32
C HIS A 204 -13.11 10.37 6.24
N PRO A 205 -14.40 10.01 6.28
CA PRO A 205 -14.84 8.79 6.97
C PRO A 205 -14.14 7.56 6.38
N TRP A 206 -13.53 6.77 7.25
CA TRP A 206 -12.83 5.55 6.84
C TRP A 206 -13.73 4.32 6.97
N LEU A 207 -13.54 3.38 6.06
CA LEU A 207 -14.27 2.13 5.95
C LEU A 207 -13.28 0.96 5.91
N THR A 208 -13.76 -0.20 6.36
CA THR A 208 -13.09 -1.50 6.20
C THR A 208 -14.07 -2.53 5.70
N VAL A 209 -13.57 -3.58 5.02
CA VAL A 209 -14.43 -4.69 4.57
C VAL A 209 -14.82 -5.54 5.79
N ASP A 210 -16.12 -5.75 5.95
CA ASP A 210 -16.64 -6.57 7.03
C ASP A 210 -16.25 -8.04 6.85
N GLY A 211 -15.55 -8.60 7.84
CA GLY A 211 -14.98 -9.96 7.80
C GLY A 211 -13.66 -10.09 7.01
N GLY A 212 -13.09 -8.96 6.53
CA GLY A 212 -11.81 -8.92 5.84
C GLY A 212 -11.90 -8.80 4.32
N ALA A 213 -10.89 -8.21 3.73
CA ALA A 213 -10.83 -7.85 2.31
C ALA A 213 -10.84 -9.07 1.37
N LYS A 214 -10.49 -10.25 1.85
CA LYS A 214 -10.59 -11.51 1.08
C LYS A 214 -11.98 -11.71 0.45
N HIS A 215 -13.05 -11.20 1.07
CA HIS A 215 -14.40 -11.34 0.55
C HIS A 215 -14.59 -10.73 -0.85
N TYR A 216 -13.99 -9.59 -1.15
CA TYR A 216 -14.09 -9.04 -2.50
C TYR A 216 -13.22 -9.82 -3.50
N VAL A 217 -12.06 -10.32 -3.06
CA VAL A 217 -11.17 -11.17 -3.89
C VAL A 217 -11.90 -12.44 -4.30
N ASP A 218 -12.58 -13.11 -3.36
CA ASP A 218 -13.34 -14.31 -3.64
C ASP A 218 -14.50 -14.06 -4.63
N LYS A 219 -15.18 -12.91 -4.53
CA LYS A 219 -16.21 -12.49 -5.48
C LYS A 219 -15.66 -12.26 -6.89
N LEU A 220 -14.49 -11.63 -7.03
CA LEU A 220 -13.82 -11.44 -8.32
C LEU A 220 -13.37 -12.76 -8.93
N LEU A 221 -12.90 -13.69 -8.10
CA LEU A 221 -12.36 -14.97 -8.55
C LEU A 221 -13.44 -16.03 -8.85
N ALA A 222 -14.63 -15.91 -8.28
CA ALA A 222 -15.68 -16.94 -8.42
C ALA A 222 -15.95 -17.33 -9.88
N PRO A 223 -16.20 -16.39 -10.83
CA PRO A 223 -16.44 -16.74 -12.24
C PRO A 223 -15.20 -17.31 -12.94
N LEU A 224 -14.00 -16.88 -12.54
CA LEU A 224 -12.74 -17.33 -13.13
C LEU A 224 -12.38 -18.74 -12.66
N ARG A 225 -12.60 -19.05 -11.38
CA ARG A 225 -12.40 -20.39 -10.80
C ARG A 225 -13.35 -21.42 -11.42
N ALA A 226 -14.61 -21.04 -11.63
CA ALA A 226 -15.60 -21.91 -12.28
C ALA A 226 -15.18 -22.34 -13.70
N GLN A 227 -14.30 -21.56 -14.35
CA GLN A 227 -13.76 -21.82 -15.69
C GLN A 227 -12.30 -22.31 -15.67
N ASN A 228 -11.75 -22.67 -14.50
CA ASN A 228 -10.36 -23.10 -14.32
C ASN A 228 -9.30 -22.12 -14.87
N ARG A 229 -9.60 -20.81 -14.81
CA ARG A 229 -8.72 -19.75 -15.36
C ARG A 229 -7.66 -19.27 -14.38
N VAL A 230 -7.65 -19.74 -13.13
CA VAL A 230 -6.73 -19.29 -12.07
C VAL A 230 -5.77 -20.41 -11.71
N ARG A 231 -4.47 -20.12 -11.82
CA ARG A 231 -3.38 -21.05 -11.51
C ARG A 231 -2.57 -20.48 -10.35
N LEU A 232 -2.69 -21.09 -9.17
CA LEU A 232 -1.87 -20.79 -7.99
C LEU A 232 -0.61 -21.68 -8.01
N ASN A 233 0.43 -21.30 -7.25
CA ASN A 233 1.74 -21.96 -7.26
C ASN A 233 2.33 -22.07 -8.68
N ALA A 234 1.99 -21.11 -9.54
CA ALA A 234 2.37 -21.07 -10.93
C ALA A 234 3.29 -19.85 -11.20
N GLN A 235 4.49 -19.90 -10.60
CA GLN A 235 5.49 -18.85 -10.77
C GLN A 235 5.90 -18.74 -12.24
N VAL A 236 5.65 -17.59 -12.85
CA VAL A 236 6.19 -17.25 -14.17
C VAL A 236 7.65 -16.81 -14.00
N THR A 237 8.51 -17.31 -14.87
CA THR A 237 9.95 -17.01 -14.85
C THR A 237 10.42 -16.23 -16.07
N ALA A 238 9.68 -16.30 -17.18
CA ALA A 238 10.01 -15.57 -18.40
C ALA A 238 8.77 -15.21 -19.20
N VAL A 239 8.80 -14.01 -19.77
CA VAL A 239 7.85 -13.51 -20.78
C VAL A 239 8.66 -13.00 -21.96
N ARG A 240 8.33 -13.44 -23.17
CA ARG A 240 9.03 -13.06 -24.38
C ARG A 240 8.06 -12.82 -25.53
N ARG A 241 8.21 -11.72 -26.22
CA ARG A 241 7.48 -11.43 -27.46
C ARG A 241 8.06 -12.28 -28.61
N THR A 242 7.18 -12.75 -29.46
CA THR A 242 7.51 -13.33 -30.78
C THR A 242 6.83 -12.50 -31.86
N ALA A 243 6.99 -12.86 -33.14
CA ALA A 243 6.34 -12.16 -34.25
C ALA A 243 4.80 -12.13 -34.08
N ASP A 244 4.20 -13.26 -33.70
CA ASP A 244 2.75 -13.44 -33.70
C ASP A 244 2.12 -13.64 -32.32
N ALA A 245 2.90 -13.84 -31.26
CA ALA A 245 2.43 -14.18 -29.93
C ALA A 245 3.36 -13.66 -28.82
N VAL A 246 3.00 -13.98 -27.59
CA VAL A 246 3.86 -13.83 -26.39
C VAL A 246 4.00 -15.20 -25.74
N THR A 247 5.22 -15.61 -25.47
CA THR A 247 5.50 -16.84 -24.72
C THR A 247 5.59 -16.54 -23.23
N VAL A 248 4.94 -17.35 -22.41
CA VAL A 248 5.00 -17.33 -20.94
C VAL A 248 5.58 -18.65 -20.47
N THR A 249 6.69 -18.61 -19.75
CA THR A 249 7.35 -19.78 -19.18
C THR A 249 7.19 -19.79 -17.66
N THR A 250 6.79 -20.91 -17.10
CA THR A 250 6.64 -21.12 -15.65
C THR A 250 7.86 -21.87 -15.08
N ALA A 251 8.01 -21.84 -13.75
CA ALA A 251 9.15 -22.42 -13.04
C ALA A 251 9.25 -23.96 -13.20
N ASP A 252 8.15 -24.64 -13.53
CA ASP A 252 8.13 -26.06 -13.87
C ASP A 252 8.59 -26.37 -15.31
N GLY A 253 9.02 -25.35 -16.04
CA GLY A 253 9.54 -25.46 -17.41
C GLY A 253 8.47 -25.47 -18.51
N ARG A 254 7.20 -25.36 -18.16
CA ARG A 254 6.13 -25.27 -19.17
C ARG A 254 6.18 -23.91 -19.87
N THR A 255 5.97 -23.93 -21.18
CA THR A 255 5.89 -22.74 -22.03
C THR A 255 4.55 -22.74 -22.77
N GLU A 256 3.83 -21.64 -22.66
CA GLU A 256 2.55 -21.44 -23.33
C GLU A 256 2.56 -20.16 -24.17
N HIS A 257 1.72 -20.13 -25.20
CA HIS A 257 1.59 -19.02 -26.11
C HIS A 257 0.26 -18.29 -25.87
N PHE A 258 0.34 -16.95 -25.84
CA PHE A 258 -0.80 -16.05 -25.68
C PHE A 258 -0.74 -14.96 -26.75
N ASP A 259 -1.91 -14.44 -27.14
CA ASP A 259 -1.97 -13.31 -28.06
C ASP A 259 -1.49 -12.03 -27.37
N ARG A 260 -1.82 -11.90 -26.07
CA ARG A 260 -1.45 -10.76 -25.21
C ARG A 260 -1.12 -11.20 -23.79
N VAL A 261 -0.32 -10.40 -23.11
CA VAL A 261 0.06 -10.60 -21.70
C VAL A 261 -0.08 -9.30 -20.92
N ILE A 262 -0.65 -9.35 -19.73
CA ILE A 262 -0.61 -8.26 -18.74
C ILE A 262 0.31 -8.65 -17.59
N LEU A 263 1.34 -7.83 -17.35
CA LEU A 263 2.22 -7.93 -16.19
C LEU A 263 1.60 -7.09 -15.05
N ALA A 264 0.95 -7.75 -14.10
CA ALA A 264 0.30 -7.14 -12.94
C ALA A 264 1.07 -7.42 -11.64
N ALA A 265 2.38 -7.45 -11.74
CA ALA A 265 3.35 -7.61 -10.64
C ALA A 265 4.00 -6.26 -10.28
N HIS A 266 4.99 -6.25 -9.39
CA HIS A 266 5.81 -5.07 -9.13
C HIS A 266 6.57 -4.65 -10.39
N ALA A 267 6.96 -3.37 -10.49
CA ALA A 267 7.66 -2.86 -11.68
C ALA A 267 8.99 -3.58 -11.92
N ASP A 268 9.79 -3.80 -10.88
CA ASP A 268 11.06 -4.53 -10.91
C ASP A 268 10.86 -6.01 -11.29
N GLN A 269 9.85 -6.67 -10.72
CA GLN A 269 9.47 -8.04 -11.08
C GLN A 269 9.01 -8.12 -12.53
N SER A 270 8.15 -7.20 -12.98
CA SER A 270 7.68 -7.12 -14.36
C SER A 270 8.83 -6.96 -15.34
N LEU A 271 9.82 -6.12 -14.99
CA LEU A 271 11.02 -5.95 -15.79
C LEU A 271 11.89 -7.22 -15.82
N ALA A 272 12.05 -7.88 -14.67
CA ALA A 272 12.84 -9.11 -14.56
C ALA A 272 12.25 -10.28 -15.38
N LEU A 273 10.92 -10.33 -15.50
CA LEU A 273 10.24 -11.35 -16.31
C LEU A 273 10.41 -11.14 -17.81
N LEU A 274 10.62 -9.90 -18.28
CA LEU A 274 10.78 -9.58 -19.69
C LEU A 274 12.18 -9.91 -20.19
N THR A 275 12.33 -11.00 -20.95
CA THR A 275 13.63 -11.42 -21.51
C THR A 275 14.06 -10.57 -22.72
N ASP A 276 13.11 -9.86 -23.33
CA ASP A 276 13.28 -9.00 -24.51
C ASP A 276 12.93 -7.53 -24.21
N ALA A 277 13.04 -7.09 -22.96
CA ALA A 277 12.73 -5.72 -22.57
C ALA A 277 13.51 -4.70 -23.41
N ASP A 278 12.84 -3.68 -23.91
CA ASP A 278 13.49 -2.59 -24.64
C ASP A 278 14.09 -1.52 -23.72
N ALA A 279 14.75 -0.52 -24.28
CA ALA A 279 15.40 0.55 -23.52
C ALA A 279 14.40 1.40 -22.72
N THR A 280 13.20 1.63 -23.24
CA THR A 280 12.14 2.41 -22.57
C THR A 280 11.57 1.64 -21.38
N GLU A 281 11.29 0.34 -21.56
CA GLU A 281 10.83 -0.52 -20.47
C GLU A 281 11.86 -0.62 -19.35
N ARG A 282 13.14 -0.82 -19.70
CA ARG A 282 14.23 -0.84 -18.70
C ARG A 282 14.33 0.48 -17.94
N ARG A 283 14.23 1.60 -18.64
CA ARG A 283 14.31 2.92 -18.02
C ARG A 283 13.11 3.18 -17.09
N LEU A 284 11.89 2.95 -17.58
CA LEU A 284 10.68 3.31 -16.85
C LEU A 284 10.40 2.35 -15.69
N LEU A 285 10.43 1.04 -15.91
CA LEU A 285 10.19 0.06 -14.86
C LEU A 285 11.37 -0.03 -13.87
N GLY A 286 12.60 0.15 -14.35
CA GLY A 286 13.81 0.15 -13.51
C GLY A 286 13.96 1.38 -12.59
N ALA A 287 13.13 2.41 -12.77
CA ALA A 287 13.11 3.56 -11.87
C ALA A 287 12.49 3.25 -10.49
N PHE A 288 11.75 2.15 -10.37
CA PHE A 288 11.07 1.76 -9.14
C PHE A 288 11.89 0.74 -8.36
N ARG A 289 12.11 1.05 -7.09
CA ARG A 289 12.70 0.13 -6.11
C ARG A 289 11.63 -0.29 -5.11
N TYR A 290 11.84 -1.42 -4.47
CA TYR A 290 10.92 -1.92 -3.46
C TYR A 290 11.64 -2.19 -2.14
N GLN A 291 10.98 -1.83 -1.03
CA GLN A 291 11.45 -2.06 0.33
C GLN A 291 10.80 -3.33 0.87
N PRO A 292 11.59 -4.34 1.26
CA PRO A 292 11.05 -5.47 2.00
C PRO A 292 10.60 -5.03 3.39
N ASN A 293 9.40 -5.46 3.78
CA ASN A 293 8.80 -5.19 5.09
C ASN A 293 8.24 -6.48 5.67
N LEU A 294 8.60 -6.79 6.91
CA LEU A 294 8.09 -7.96 7.61
C LEU A 294 6.83 -7.60 8.38
N ALA A 295 5.68 -8.09 7.93
CA ALA A 295 4.44 -8.03 8.70
C ALA A 295 4.39 -9.20 9.70
N THR A 296 4.34 -8.89 10.99
CA THR A 296 4.24 -9.87 12.07
C THR A 296 2.87 -9.75 12.71
N VAL A 297 2.10 -10.83 12.65
CA VAL A 297 0.81 -10.97 13.34
C VAL A 297 1.05 -11.52 14.73
N HIS A 298 0.53 -10.86 15.76
CA HIS A 298 0.80 -11.22 17.15
C HIS A 298 -0.27 -10.73 18.13
N THR A 299 -0.15 -11.21 19.38
CA THR A 299 -1.01 -10.80 20.51
C THR A 299 -0.25 -10.05 21.60
N ASP A 300 1.01 -9.64 21.33
CA ASP A 300 1.84 -8.96 22.31
C ASP A 300 1.50 -7.48 22.45
N ALA A 301 0.79 -7.13 23.52
CA ALA A 301 0.44 -5.75 23.85
C ALA A 301 1.60 -4.93 24.45
N SER A 302 2.74 -5.55 24.79
CA SER A 302 3.90 -4.86 25.38
C SER A 302 4.59 -3.90 24.39
N VAL A 303 4.39 -4.12 23.08
CA VAL A 303 4.91 -3.25 22.01
C VAL A 303 4.15 -1.94 21.88
N MET A 304 2.93 -1.87 22.41
CA MET A 304 2.09 -0.68 22.35
C MET A 304 2.57 0.44 23.28
N PRO A 305 2.09 1.69 23.14
CA PRO A 305 2.40 2.76 24.06
C PRO A 305 2.13 2.36 25.51
N ARG A 306 3.02 2.72 26.43
CA ARG A 306 2.81 2.50 27.88
C ARG A 306 1.59 3.26 28.41
N THR A 307 1.39 4.44 27.85
CA THR A 307 0.21 5.28 28.18
C THR A 307 -0.99 4.79 27.38
N ARG A 308 -1.90 4.07 28.04
CA ARG A 308 -3.10 3.48 27.36
C ARG A 308 -3.90 4.51 26.56
N LEU A 309 -4.01 5.73 27.04
CA LEU A 309 -4.68 6.83 26.35
C LEU A 309 -4.00 7.24 25.03
N ALA A 310 -2.74 6.84 24.79
CA ALA A 310 -2.05 7.05 23.52
C ALA A 310 -2.25 5.91 22.52
N TRP A 311 -2.96 4.84 22.87
CA TRP A 311 -3.24 3.75 21.94
C TRP A 311 -4.12 4.24 20.80
N ALA A 312 -3.77 3.86 19.59
CA ALA A 312 -4.50 4.22 18.37
C ALA A 312 -4.61 3.01 17.45
N SER A 313 -5.37 3.12 16.39
CA SER A 313 -5.44 2.08 15.36
C SER A 313 -4.09 1.89 14.66
N TRP A 314 -3.35 2.97 14.44
CA TRP A 314 -1.98 2.98 13.91
C TRP A 314 -1.06 3.59 14.96
N ASN A 315 -0.01 2.85 15.34
CA ASN A 315 0.96 3.27 16.36
C ASN A 315 2.36 3.21 15.74
N TYR A 316 2.98 4.36 15.55
CA TYR A 316 4.36 4.45 15.07
C TYR A 316 5.30 4.45 16.28
N ARG A 317 6.13 3.43 16.34
CA ARG A 317 7.09 3.21 17.43
C ARG A 317 8.50 3.40 16.91
N VAL A 318 9.31 4.15 17.67
CA VAL A 318 10.75 4.29 17.42
C VAL A 318 11.50 3.75 18.63
N GLU A 319 12.42 2.86 18.37
CA GLU A 319 13.36 2.33 19.38
C GLU A 319 14.80 2.52 18.93
N ARG A 320 15.74 2.24 19.83
CA ARG A 320 17.15 2.10 19.48
C ARG A 320 17.51 0.64 19.38
N ASP A 321 18.16 0.26 18.27
CA ASP A 321 18.76 -1.06 18.13
C ASP A 321 20.04 -1.20 18.98
N ALA A 322 20.65 -2.37 18.93
CA ALA A 322 21.88 -2.67 19.68
C ALA A 322 23.06 -1.76 19.28
N THR A 323 23.02 -1.13 18.11
CA THR A 323 24.05 -0.18 17.64
C THR A 323 23.75 1.26 18.07
N GLY A 324 22.60 1.51 18.71
CA GLY A 324 22.13 2.83 19.11
C GLY A 324 21.38 3.59 18.01
N ARG A 325 21.19 3.01 16.81
CA ARG A 325 20.44 3.60 15.72
C ARG A 325 18.93 3.53 16.00
N GLU A 326 18.21 4.59 15.66
CA GLU A 326 16.75 4.60 15.76
C GLU A 326 16.13 3.77 14.65
N VAL A 327 15.32 2.80 15.03
CA VAL A 327 14.60 1.89 14.13
C VAL A 327 13.10 2.03 14.36
N PRO A 328 12.32 2.30 13.30
CA PRO A 328 10.89 2.42 13.41
C PRO A 328 10.18 1.07 13.23
N SER A 329 8.99 0.98 13.77
CA SER A 329 7.98 -0.04 13.45
C SER A 329 6.59 0.59 13.47
N THR A 330 5.68 0.07 12.67
CA THR A 330 4.26 0.48 12.67
C THR A 330 3.42 -0.67 13.19
N ILE A 331 2.61 -0.41 14.22
CA ILE A 331 1.78 -1.41 14.88
C ILE A 331 0.31 -1.06 14.65
N TYR A 332 -0.39 -1.91 13.91
CA TYR A 332 -1.84 -1.83 13.74
C TYR A 332 -2.54 -2.58 14.86
N TRP A 333 -3.42 -1.91 15.60
CA TRP A 333 -4.28 -2.53 16.58
C TRP A 333 -5.60 -2.93 15.91
N MET A 334 -5.72 -4.20 15.55
CA MET A 334 -6.78 -4.71 14.70
C MET A 334 -8.16 -4.66 15.36
N ASN A 335 -8.23 -4.73 16.69
CA ASN A 335 -9.49 -4.57 17.44
C ASN A 335 -10.09 -3.17 17.25
N SER A 336 -9.26 -2.13 17.23
CA SER A 336 -9.72 -0.76 16.94
C SER A 336 -9.94 -0.54 15.45
N LEU A 337 -9.05 -1.09 14.61
CA LEU A 337 -9.07 -0.85 13.17
C LEU A 337 -10.16 -1.64 12.45
N GLN A 338 -10.40 -2.90 12.82
CA GLN A 338 -11.35 -3.78 12.11
C GLN A 338 -12.39 -4.44 13.03
N GLY A 339 -12.37 -4.15 14.35
CA GLY A 339 -13.36 -4.70 15.29
C GLY A 339 -13.36 -6.23 15.31
N VAL A 340 -12.18 -6.85 15.40
CA VAL A 340 -12.00 -8.29 15.14
C VAL A 340 -12.27 -9.18 16.34
N SER A 341 -12.15 -8.64 17.56
CA SER A 341 -12.36 -9.37 18.80
C SER A 341 -12.57 -8.43 19.99
N ASP A 342 -13.41 -8.86 20.95
CA ASP A 342 -13.59 -8.20 22.27
C ASP A 342 -12.82 -8.94 23.40
N ARG A 343 -12.14 -10.06 23.06
CA ARG A 343 -11.50 -10.96 24.05
C ARG A 343 -10.00 -10.83 24.03
N VAL A 344 -9.39 -10.87 22.84
CA VAL A 344 -7.94 -10.86 22.62
C VAL A 344 -7.55 -9.64 21.82
N ASN A 345 -6.44 -8.98 22.19
CA ASN A 345 -5.87 -7.94 21.35
C ASN A 345 -5.02 -8.57 20.26
N TYR A 346 -5.35 -8.27 19.00
CA TYR A 346 -4.59 -8.65 17.82
C TYR A 346 -3.88 -7.45 17.22
N PHE A 347 -2.65 -7.68 16.82
CA PHE A 347 -1.78 -6.68 16.22
C PHE A 347 -1.16 -7.19 14.94
N VAL A 348 -0.94 -6.28 14.01
CA VAL A 348 -0.06 -6.49 12.85
C VAL A 348 1.05 -5.44 12.95
N SER A 349 2.28 -5.89 13.19
CA SER A 349 3.44 -5.01 13.22
C SER A 349 4.20 -5.08 11.92
N ILE A 350 4.45 -3.93 11.31
CA ILE A 350 5.36 -3.82 10.17
C ILE A 350 6.75 -3.50 10.72
N ASN A 351 7.67 -4.43 10.53
CA ASN A 351 9.03 -4.45 11.09
C ASN A 351 9.06 -4.55 12.63
N GLY A 352 10.22 -4.59 13.26
CA GLY A 352 10.36 -4.67 14.72
C GLY A 352 9.95 -6.02 15.32
N ALA A 353 10.02 -7.10 14.56
CA ALA A 353 9.63 -8.45 15.02
C ALA A 353 10.48 -8.95 16.21
N GLU A 354 11.70 -8.44 16.34
CA GLU A 354 12.63 -8.74 17.44
C GLU A 354 12.17 -8.18 18.81
N GLN A 355 11.20 -7.27 18.78
CA GLN A 355 10.63 -6.64 19.99
C GLN A 355 9.39 -7.37 20.50
N ILE A 356 8.91 -8.36 19.74
CA ILE A 356 7.68 -9.11 20.00
C ILE A 356 8.09 -10.43 20.71
N ALA A 357 7.42 -10.76 21.80
CA ALA A 357 7.64 -12.03 22.50
C ALA A 357 7.38 -13.21 21.54
N PRO A 358 8.35 -14.14 21.37
CA PRO A 358 8.24 -15.20 20.35
C PRO A 358 7.00 -16.09 20.49
N ASP A 359 6.57 -16.36 21.72
CA ASP A 359 5.37 -17.16 22.06
C ASP A 359 4.05 -16.48 21.70
N LYS A 360 4.07 -15.17 21.42
CA LYS A 360 2.91 -14.38 21.03
C LYS A 360 2.80 -14.13 19.52
N ILE A 361 3.81 -14.56 18.76
CA ILE A 361 3.81 -14.44 17.30
C ILE A 361 2.93 -15.54 16.70
N LEU A 362 1.95 -15.14 15.89
CA LEU A 362 1.04 -16.03 15.23
C LEU A 362 1.45 -16.32 13.78
N ARG A 363 1.95 -15.30 13.06
CA ARG A 363 2.38 -15.43 11.67
C ARG A 363 3.37 -14.34 11.29
N ARG A 364 4.25 -14.65 10.33
CA ARG A 364 5.13 -13.69 9.65
C ARG A 364 4.85 -13.72 8.15
N ILE A 365 4.77 -12.54 7.53
CA ILE A 365 4.47 -12.37 6.11
C ILE A 365 5.42 -11.31 5.57
N GLU A 366 6.12 -11.59 4.51
CA GLU A 366 6.98 -10.62 3.84
C GLU A 366 6.18 -9.89 2.77
N TYR A 367 6.20 -8.57 2.84
CA TYR A 367 5.63 -7.67 1.85
C TYR A 367 6.72 -6.76 1.28
N HIS A 368 6.52 -6.33 0.04
CA HIS A 368 7.40 -5.36 -0.61
C HIS A 368 6.59 -4.12 -0.97
N HIS A 369 7.04 -2.96 -0.51
CA HIS A 369 6.39 -1.69 -0.79
C HIS A 369 7.24 -0.83 -1.73
N PRO A 370 6.63 -0.15 -2.73
CA PRO A 370 7.37 0.69 -3.66
C PRO A 370 7.97 1.91 -2.95
N LEU A 371 9.20 2.23 -3.31
CA LEU A 371 9.90 3.44 -2.89
C LEU A 371 9.75 4.52 -3.95
N PHE A 372 9.23 5.67 -3.57
CA PHE A 372 9.05 6.81 -4.45
C PHE A 372 10.14 7.85 -4.21
N ASN A 373 10.98 8.07 -5.21
CA ASN A 373 11.93 9.16 -5.29
C ASN A 373 11.59 10.04 -6.52
N LEU A 374 12.35 11.10 -6.74
CA LEU A 374 12.14 12.01 -7.87
C LEU A 374 12.18 11.28 -9.23
N ALA A 375 13.09 10.30 -9.40
CA ALA A 375 13.19 9.53 -10.64
C ALA A 375 11.95 8.64 -10.88
N ALA A 376 11.46 7.97 -9.83
CA ALA A 376 10.24 7.17 -9.90
C ALA A 376 9.01 8.03 -10.24
N THR A 377 8.84 9.18 -9.58
CA THR A 377 7.74 10.11 -9.88
C THR A 377 7.81 10.71 -11.28
N GLN A 378 9.01 10.95 -11.80
CA GLN A 378 9.18 11.38 -13.18
C GLN A 378 8.80 10.25 -14.15
N ALA A 379 9.25 9.01 -13.91
CA ALA A 379 8.90 7.87 -14.74
C ALA A 379 7.39 7.64 -14.80
N GLN A 380 6.65 7.90 -13.72
CA GLN A 380 5.18 7.76 -13.68
C GLN A 380 4.47 8.54 -14.78
N THR A 381 4.98 9.71 -15.16
CA THR A 381 4.36 10.54 -16.21
C THR A 381 4.43 9.88 -17.59
N GLU A 382 5.39 8.99 -17.81
CA GLU A 382 5.64 8.30 -19.08
C GLU A 382 5.13 6.86 -19.08
N LEU A 383 4.88 6.22 -17.92
CA LEU A 383 4.43 4.81 -17.82
C LEU A 383 3.22 4.49 -18.71
N PRO A 384 2.18 5.35 -18.85
CA PRO A 384 1.05 5.05 -19.73
C PRO A 384 1.44 4.78 -21.18
N SER A 385 2.56 5.34 -21.65
CA SER A 385 3.06 5.12 -23.00
C SER A 385 3.42 3.66 -23.28
N LEU A 386 3.75 2.88 -22.25
CA LEU A 386 4.04 1.45 -22.40
C LEU A 386 2.81 0.67 -22.86
N ASN A 387 1.62 1.09 -22.45
CA ASN A 387 0.35 0.41 -22.77
C ASN A 387 -0.30 0.90 -24.07
N THR A 388 0.13 2.05 -24.60
CA THR A 388 -0.50 2.68 -25.78
C THR A 388 0.33 2.51 -27.07
N ARG A 389 1.32 1.65 -27.07
CA ARG A 389 2.18 1.36 -28.24
C ARG A 389 1.38 0.70 -29.37
N PRO A 390 1.65 1.04 -30.65
CA PRO A 390 1.07 0.33 -31.76
C PRO A 390 1.40 -1.18 -31.72
N ALA A 391 0.42 -2.03 -32.06
CA ALA A 391 0.55 -3.48 -32.07
C ALA A 391 1.09 -4.09 -30.75
N ASN A 392 0.79 -3.45 -29.61
CA ASN A 392 1.27 -3.90 -28.31
C ASN A 392 0.69 -5.27 -27.95
N ARG A 393 1.55 -6.13 -27.40
CA ARG A 393 1.17 -7.47 -26.91
C ARG A 393 1.47 -7.66 -25.42
N VAL A 394 2.30 -6.80 -24.82
CA VAL A 394 2.63 -6.83 -23.41
C VAL A 394 2.22 -5.52 -22.74
N PHE A 395 1.39 -5.62 -21.72
CA PHE A 395 0.81 -4.51 -21.00
C PHE A 395 1.18 -4.56 -19.53
N PHE A 396 1.05 -3.45 -18.83
CA PHE A 396 1.48 -3.29 -17.45
C PHE A 396 0.36 -2.68 -16.61
N ALA A 397 0.18 -3.22 -15.41
CA ALA A 397 -0.72 -2.67 -14.40
C ALA A 397 -0.10 -2.83 -13.00
N GLY A 398 -0.29 -1.85 -12.13
CA GLY A 398 0.23 -1.90 -10.76
C GLY A 398 0.11 -0.57 -10.05
N SER A 399 0.25 -0.59 -8.73
CA SER A 399 0.15 0.60 -7.89
C SER A 399 1.26 1.64 -8.16
N TYR A 400 2.36 1.22 -8.76
CA TYR A 400 3.49 2.08 -9.13
C TYR A 400 3.18 3.10 -10.23
N PHE A 401 2.05 2.96 -10.92
CA PHE A 401 1.56 3.97 -11.87
C PHE A 401 1.16 5.29 -11.18
N LYS A 402 0.89 5.27 -9.85
CA LYS A 402 0.54 6.45 -9.04
C LYS A 402 1.24 6.40 -7.67
N ASN A 403 0.49 6.46 -6.58
CA ASN A 403 1.03 6.66 -5.21
C ASN A 403 1.31 5.35 -4.44
N GLY A 404 1.08 4.18 -5.03
CA GLY A 404 1.39 2.89 -4.42
C GLY A 404 0.24 2.24 -3.65
N PHE A 405 -0.97 2.79 -3.68
CA PHE A 405 -2.12 2.30 -2.92
C PHE A 405 -3.05 1.39 -3.74
N HIS A 406 -4.01 0.81 -3.04
CA HIS A 406 -4.96 -0.14 -3.58
C HIS A 406 -5.82 0.48 -4.70
N GLU A 407 -6.29 1.72 -4.50
CA GLU A 407 -6.99 2.50 -5.53
C GLU A 407 -6.12 2.69 -6.77
N ASP A 408 -4.86 3.03 -6.59
CA ASP A 408 -3.93 3.28 -7.69
C ASP A 408 -3.71 2.03 -8.54
N ALA A 409 -3.59 0.88 -7.88
CA ALA A 409 -3.44 -0.41 -8.55
C ALA A 409 -4.71 -0.76 -9.35
N PHE A 410 -5.90 -0.55 -8.76
CA PHE A 410 -7.16 -0.82 -9.45
C PHE A 410 -7.43 0.18 -10.58
N ALA A 411 -7.15 1.47 -10.39
CA ALA A 411 -7.23 2.47 -11.45
C ALA A 411 -6.30 2.15 -12.63
N SER A 412 -5.07 1.68 -12.34
CA SER A 412 -4.15 1.24 -13.38
C SER A 412 -4.67 0.01 -14.15
N ALA A 413 -5.39 -0.89 -13.47
CA ALA A 413 -6.05 -2.03 -14.12
C ALA A 413 -7.15 -1.59 -15.09
N LEU A 414 -7.94 -0.58 -14.71
CA LEU A 414 -8.97 0.00 -15.57
C LEU A 414 -8.34 0.61 -16.84
N ASP A 415 -7.30 1.43 -16.68
CA ASP A 415 -6.60 2.07 -17.79
C ASP A 415 -5.89 1.04 -18.69
N CYS A 416 -5.26 0.02 -18.09
CA CYS A 416 -4.64 -1.09 -18.82
C CYS A 416 -5.71 -1.88 -19.61
N SER A 417 -6.86 -2.17 -19.01
CA SER A 417 -7.94 -2.92 -19.66
C SER A 417 -8.54 -2.16 -20.85
N ARG A 418 -8.64 -0.84 -20.75
CA ARG A 418 -9.04 0.04 -21.87
C ARG A 418 -8.02 -0.04 -23.02
N ALA A 419 -6.73 0.00 -22.70
CA ALA A 419 -5.66 -0.12 -23.70
C ALA A 419 -5.64 -1.49 -24.37
N VAL A 420 -5.89 -2.57 -23.61
CA VAL A 420 -5.94 -3.94 -24.12
C VAL A 420 -7.14 -4.16 -25.02
N SER A 421 -8.33 -3.71 -24.64
CA SER A 421 -9.58 -3.98 -25.37
C SER A 421 -9.87 -2.94 -26.47
N GLY A 422 -9.28 -1.76 -26.37
CA GLY A 422 -9.65 -0.62 -27.22
C GLY A 422 -11.03 -0.02 -26.92
N GLU A 423 -11.63 -0.37 -25.78
CA GLU A 423 -13.01 0.00 -25.44
C GLU A 423 -13.11 0.93 -24.25
N ARG A 424 -14.27 1.63 -24.18
CA ARG A 424 -14.66 2.48 -23.08
C ARG A 424 -15.25 1.65 -21.94
N ILE A 425 -14.40 1.28 -20.97
CA ILE A 425 -14.82 0.54 -19.79
C ILE A 425 -15.12 1.54 -18.67
N TRP A 426 -16.27 1.42 -18.04
CA TRP A 426 -16.67 2.26 -16.91
C TRP A 426 -16.68 3.78 -17.21
N GLU A 427 -17.07 4.19 -18.41
CA GLU A 427 -17.42 5.58 -18.71
C GLU A 427 -18.85 5.91 -18.30
#